data_c1c7a59259e1c527581d78745dc0c7c5
#
_entry.id   c1c7a59259e1c527581d78745dc0c7c5
#
_cell.length_a   1.000
_cell.length_b   1.000
_cell.length_c   1.000
_cell.angle_alpha   90.00
_cell.angle_beta   90.00
_cell.angle_gamma   90.00
#
_symmetry.space_group_name_H-M   'P 1'
#
loop_
_entity.id
_entity.type
_entity.pdbx_description
1 polymer ?
#
loop_
_entity_poly.entity_id
_entity_poly.type
_entity_poly.pdbx_seq_one_letter_code
_entity_poly.pdbx_strand_id
1 'polypeptide(L)'
;MPIHEIINYIELPSRDLVATKAFFERCFGWRFKDYGPDYMAFDDAGLDGGFYKSESIARTESGSALVVLSSERLEETLAKVEAAGAQILKPIFSFPGGRRFHFAEPGGSELAVWSVAGEASEPD
;
A
#
# COMPACT_ATOMS: atom_id res chain seq x y z
N MET A 1 13.48 -18.95 5.38
CA MET A 1 12.47 -20.00 5.53
C MET A 1 11.14 -19.43 5.99
N PRO A 2 10.05 -19.75 5.30
CA PRO A 2 8.74 -19.32 5.80
C PRO A 2 8.43 -19.97 7.15
N ILE A 3 7.73 -19.25 7.97
CA ILE A 3 7.29 -19.77 9.25
C ILE A 3 5.99 -20.53 9.04
N HIS A 4 5.86 -21.65 9.77
CA HIS A 4 4.72 -22.54 9.58
C HIS A 4 3.39 -21.86 9.85
N GLU A 5 2.50 -21.89 8.85
CA GLU A 5 1.10 -21.48 8.95
C GLU A 5 0.83 -20.04 9.41
N ILE A 6 1.75 -19.11 9.07
CA ILE A 6 1.44 -17.69 9.24
C ILE A 6 1.46 -17.01 7.87
N ILE A 7 0.94 -15.80 7.81
CA ILE A 7 0.85 -15.07 6.55
C ILE A 7 2.25 -14.85 6.00
N ASN A 8 2.47 -15.30 4.76
CA ASN A 8 3.77 -15.28 4.13
C ASN A 8 3.83 -14.39 2.89
N TYR A 9 2.71 -14.22 2.22
CA TYR A 9 2.72 -13.61 0.89
C TYR A 9 1.39 -12.96 0.64
N ILE A 10 1.39 -11.81 -0.06
CA ILE A 10 0.16 -11.11 -0.37
C ILE A 10 0.15 -10.74 -1.84
N GLU A 11 -1.00 -10.87 -2.48
CA GLU A 11 -1.14 -10.50 -3.89
C GLU A 11 -2.25 -9.49 -4.07
N LEU A 12 -1.99 -8.49 -4.91
CA LEU A 12 -2.94 -7.43 -5.21
C LEU A 12 -3.07 -7.25 -6.72
N PRO A 13 -4.26 -6.90 -7.20
CA PRO A 13 -4.43 -6.62 -8.62
C PRO A 13 -3.97 -5.21 -8.98
N SER A 14 -3.58 -5.03 -10.23
CA SER A 14 -3.26 -3.72 -10.78
C SER A 14 -3.66 -3.64 -12.24
N ARG A 15 -4.27 -2.52 -12.61
CA ARG A 15 -4.60 -2.26 -14.01
C ARG A 15 -3.39 -1.83 -14.81
N ASP A 16 -2.33 -1.38 -14.13
CA ASP A 16 -1.15 -0.82 -14.79
C ASP A 16 0.07 -1.16 -13.96
N LEU A 17 0.69 -2.29 -14.26
CA LEU A 17 1.83 -2.78 -13.47
C LEU A 17 3.02 -1.82 -13.52
N VAL A 18 3.25 -1.17 -14.66
CA VAL A 18 4.36 -0.23 -14.78
C VAL A 18 4.18 0.95 -13.82
N ALA A 19 2.98 1.52 -13.79
CA ALA A 19 2.69 2.64 -12.92
C ALA A 19 2.72 2.24 -11.45
N THR A 20 2.19 1.07 -11.12
CA THR A 20 2.21 0.54 -9.77
C THR A 20 3.65 0.37 -9.27
N LYS A 21 4.49 -0.24 -10.09
CA LYS A 21 5.90 -0.46 -9.74
C LYS A 21 6.62 0.86 -9.47
N ALA A 22 6.48 1.81 -10.38
CA ALA A 22 7.14 3.11 -10.22
C ALA A 22 6.69 3.81 -8.94
N PHE A 23 5.40 3.71 -8.62
CA PHE A 23 4.84 4.32 -7.43
C PHE A 23 5.46 3.75 -6.15
N PHE A 24 5.45 2.43 -6.01
CA PHE A 24 5.93 1.81 -4.78
C PHE A 24 7.45 1.89 -4.63
N GLU A 25 8.18 1.86 -5.75
CA GLU A 25 9.62 2.09 -5.70
C GLU A 25 9.93 3.50 -5.22
N ARG A 26 9.22 4.48 -5.76
CA ARG A 26 9.47 5.88 -5.45
C ARG A 26 9.05 6.24 -4.02
N CYS A 27 7.88 5.78 -3.60
CA CYS A 27 7.34 6.18 -2.30
C CYS A 27 7.92 5.42 -1.13
N PHE A 28 8.17 4.12 -1.31
CA PHE A 28 8.47 3.25 -0.18
C PHE A 28 9.73 2.44 -0.36
N GLY A 29 10.37 2.53 -1.53
CA GLY A 29 11.61 1.81 -1.76
C GLY A 29 11.44 0.32 -1.91
N TRP A 30 10.23 -0.16 -2.23
CA TRP A 30 10.02 -1.58 -2.48
C TRP A 30 10.82 -2.00 -3.71
N ARG A 31 11.21 -3.25 -3.76
CA ARG A 31 11.99 -3.78 -4.87
C ARG A 31 11.14 -4.77 -5.63
N PHE A 32 11.22 -4.71 -6.96
CA PHE A 32 10.35 -5.50 -7.81
C PHE A 32 11.14 -6.37 -8.77
N LYS A 33 10.57 -7.52 -9.10
CA LYS A 33 11.08 -8.40 -10.13
C LYS A 33 9.92 -8.81 -11.03
N ASP A 34 10.07 -8.55 -12.33
CA ASP A 34 9.03 -8.88 -13.30
C ASP A 34 9.09 -10.37 -13.65
N TYR A 35 7.91 -10.98 -13.76
CA TYR A 35 7.74 -12.35 -14.22
C TYR A 35 6.77 -12.30 -15.40
N GLY A 36 7.24 -11.81 -16.56
CA GLY A 36 6.42 -11.63 -17.72
C GLY A 36 5.60 -10.34 -17.64
N PRO A 37 4.66 -10.12 -18.57
CA PRO A 37 3.92 -8.88 -18.65
C PRO A 37 2.77 -8.77 -17.66
N ASP A 38 2.37 -9.89 -17.02
CA ASP A 38 1.14 -9.92 -16.24
C ASP A 38 1.37 -10.10 -14.73
N TYR A 39 2.62 -10.19 -14.30
CA TYR A 39 2.91 -10.39 -12.88
C TYR A 39 4.27 -9.81 -12.50
N MET A 40 4.34 -9.23 -11.32
CA MET A 40 5.61 -8.82 -10.74
C MET A 40 5.57 -9.12 -9.24
N ALA A 41 6.72 -9.55 -8.70
CA ALA A 41 6.87 -9.79 -7.26
C ALA A 41 7.56 -8.61 -6.62
N PHE A 42 7.28 -8.37 -5.33
CA PHE A 42 7.97 -7.33 -4.59
C PHE A 42 8.52 -7.87 -3.28
N ASP A 43 9.58 -7.21 -2.80
CA ASP A 43 10.13 -7.45 -1.47
C ASP A 43 10.53 -6.11 -0.85
N ASP A 44 11.13 -6.15 0.32
CA ASP A 44 11.47 -4.96 1.10
C ASP A 44 10.23 -4.15 1.49
N ALA A 45 9.10 -4.84 1.65
CA ALA A 45 7.82 -4.21 1.99
C ALA A 45 7.30 -4.67 3.34
N GLY A 46 8.05 -5.50 4.04
CA GLY A 46 7.60 -6.13 5.29
C GLY A 46 7.19 -7.57 5.05
N LEU A 47 6.23 -7.79 4.17
CA LEU A 47 5.90 -9.11 3.64
C LEU A 47 6.31 -9.15 2.18
N ASP A 48 6.63 -10.34 1.70
CA ASP A 48 6.79 -10.53 0.28
C ASP A 48 5.41 -10.56 -0.37
N GLY A 49 5.36 -10.25 -1.66
CA GLY A 49 4.11 -10.29 -2.37
C GLY A 49 4.28 -10.02 -3.84
N GLY A 50 3.17 -9.70 -4.48
CA GLY A 50 3.20 -9.38 -5.88
C GLY A 50 1.93 -8.66 -6.34
N PHE A 51 2.01 -8.16 -7.57
CA PHE A 51 0.86 -7.58 -8.25
C PHE A 51 0.62 -8.36 -9.53
N TYR A 52 -0.64 -8.68 -9.79
CA TYR A 52 -1.04 -9.32 -11.03
C TYR A 52 -1.91 -8.37 -11.83
N LYS A 53 -1.79 -8.45 -13.15
CA LYS A 53 -2.56 -7.57 -14.03
C LYS A 53 -4.02 -7.97 -14.01
N SER A 54 -4.91 -6.99 -13.80
CA SER A 54 -6.33 -7.23 -13.75
C SER A 54 -7.09 -5.93 -13.96
N GLU A 55 -8.23 -6.00 -14.63
CA GLU A 55 -9.11 -4.84 -14.72
C GLU A 55 -9.87 -4.63 -13.42
N SER A 56 -10.05 -5.67 -12.63
CA SER A 56 -10.64 -5.56 -11.30
C SER A 56 -9.56 -5.13 -10.32
N ILE A 57 -9.94 -4.27 -9.39
CA ILE A 57 -9.01 -3.72 -8.41
C ILE A 57 -9.50 -4.00 -7.01
N ALA A 58 -8.59 -3.94 -6.03
CA ALA A 58 -8.95 -4.15 -4.64
C ALA A 58 -9.49 -2.86 -4.05
N ARG A 59 -10.72 -2.89 -3.57
CA ARG A 59 -11.37 -1.75 -2.91
C ARG A 59 -12.18 -2.26 -1.72
N THR A 60 -12.06 -1.57 -0.59
CA THR A 60 -12.80 -1.99 0.61
C THR A 60 -14.31 -1.91 0.38
N GLU A 61 -14.77 -0.96 -0.43
CA GLU A 61 -16.20 -0.85 -0.73
C GLU A 61 -16.73 -2.08 -1.45
N SER A 62 -15.86 -2.84 -2.11
CA SER A 62 -16.23 -4.08 -2.80
C SER A 62 -15.92 -5.32 -1.97
N GLY A 63 -15.49 -5.15 -0.73
CA GLY A 63 -15.25 -6.27 0.16
C GLY A 63 -13.86 -6.86 0.12
N SER A 64 -12.92 -6.18 -0.50
CA SER A 64 -11.54 -6.67 -0.57
C SER A 64 -10.84 -6.52 0.78
N ALA A 65 -9.84 -7.36 1.00
CA ALA A 65 -8.91 -7.16 2.11
C ALA A 65 -8.18 -5.84 1.94
N LEU A 66 -7.72 -5.27 3.03
CA LEU A 66 -7.00 -4.00 3.01
C LEU A 66 -5.59 -4.21 3.54
N VAL A 67 -4.61 -3.82 2.74
CA VAL A 67 -3.22 -3.85 3.16
C VAL A 67 -2.90 -2.51 3.81
N VAL A 68 -2.36 -2.55 5.02
CA VAL A 68 -2.11 -1.34 5.80
C VAL A 68 -0.63 -1.25 6.11
N LEU A 69 -0.02 -0.15 5.69
CA LEU A 69 1.37 0.16 6.00
C LEU A 69 1.41 1.01 7.26
N SER A 70 2.55 1.04 7.95
CA SER A 70 2.73 1.91 9.11
C SER A 70 3.64 3.07 8.75
N SER A 71 3.44 4.20 9.41
CA SER A 71 4.27 5.37 9.25
C SER A 71 4.45 6.06 10.59
N GLU A 72 5.64 6.58 10.81
CA GLU A 72 5.90 7.42 11.99
C GLU A 72 5.55 8.88 11.73
N ARG A 73 5.26 9.23 10.47
CA ARG A 73 4.97 10.60 10.05
C ARG A 73 3.86 10.59 9.02
N LEU A 74 2.65 10.46 9.53
CA LEU A 74 1.49 10.19 8.68
C LEU A 74 1.24 11.27 7.63
N GLU A 75 1.31 12.54 8.03
CA GLU A 75 1.09 13.65 7.11
C GLU A 75 2.15 13.70 6.02
N GLU A 76 3.40 13.40 6.37
CA GLU A 76 4.46 13.37 5.36
C GLU A 76 4.25 12.23 4.39
N THR A 77 3.82 11.08 4.89
CA THR A 77 3.54 9.93 4.01
C THR A 77 2.36 10.23 3.08
N LEU A 78 1.32 10.86 3.61
CA LEU A 78 0.18 11.25 2.79
C LEU A 78 0.61 12.17 1.65
N ALA A 79 1.41 13.20 1.98
CA ALA A 79 1.88 14.14 0.96
C ALA A 79 2.73 13.42 -0.08
N LYS A 80 3.54 12.47 0.34
CA LYS A 80 4.42 11.74 -0.54
C LYS A 80 3.65 10.86 -1.52
N VAL A 81 2.65 10.12 -1.03
CA VAL A 81 1.87 9.25 -1.92
C VAL A 81 1.02 10.08 -2.88
N GLU A 82 0.48 11.19 -2.40
CA GLU A 82 -0.31 12.09 -3.24
C GLU A 82 0.56 12.68 -4.34
N ALA A 83 1.76 13.13 -4.00
CA ALA A 83 2.68 13.71 -4.98
C ALA A 83 3.14 12.67 -6.02
N ALA A 84 3.12 11.40 -5.67
CA ALA A 84 3.53 10.33 -6.58
C ALA A 84 2.37 9.80 -7.45
N GLY A 85 1.19 10.39 -7.33
CA GLY A 85 0.08 10.06 -8.23
C GLY A 85 -1.03 9.23 -7.63
N ALA A 86 -1.00 8.95 -6.34
CA ALA A 86 -2.09 8.23 -5.70
C ALA A 86 -3.30 9.15 -5.51
N GLN A 87 -4.47 8.55 -5.52
CA GLN A 87 -5.70 9.24 -5.19
C GLN A 87 -6.02 8.98 -3.72
N ILE A 88 -6.26 10.03 -2.95
CA ILE A 88 -6.64 9.87 -1.54
C ILE A 88 -8.12 9.51 -1.49
N LEU A 89 -8.42 8.30 -1.04
CA LEU A 89 -9.79 7.82 -0.96
C LEU A 89 -10.45 8.21 0.35
N LYS A 90 -9.69 8.20 1.44
CA LYS A 90 -10.15 8.65 2.74
C LYS A 90 -9.06 9.52 3.36
N PRO A 91 -9.32 10.80 3.61
CA PRO A 91 -8.36 11.65 4.31
C PRO A 91 -8.08 11.11 5.70
N ILE A 92 -7.05 11.62 6.34
CA ILE A 92 -6.66 11.16 7.67
C ILE A 92 -7.85 11.22 8.62
N PHE A 93 -8.10 10.11 9.32
CA PHE A 93 -9.13 10.03 10.33
C PHE A 93 -8.60 9.24 11.52
N SER A 94 -9.20 9.48 12.69
CA SER A 94 -8.82 8.82 13.93
C SER A 94 -9.65 7.57 14.14
N PHE A 95 -9.04 6.59 14.79
CA PHE A 95 -9.72 5.38 15.23
C PHE A 95 -9.09 4.94 16.55
N PRO A 96 -9.70 4.02 17.29
CA PRO A 96 -9.05 3.53 18.53
C PRO A 96 -7.70 2.92 18.20
N GLY A 97 -6.65 3.51 18.73
CA GLY A 97 -5.27 3.05 18.50
C GLY A 97 -4.44 3.96 17.61
N GLY A 98 -5.05 4.87 16.86
CA GLY A 98 -4.24 5.73 16.01
C GLY A 98 -5.02 6.52 15.00
N ARG A 99 -4.35 6.84 13.90
CA ARG A 99 -4.92 7.57 12.77
C ARG A 99 -4.50 6.88 11.48
N ARG A 100 -5.28 7.04 10.43
CA ARG A 100 -4.90 6.46 9.14
C ARG A 100 -5.57 7.21 7.99
N PHE A 101 -5.07 6.97 6.78
CA PHE A 101 -5.72 7.41 5.56
C PHE A 101 -5.71 6.25 4.57
N HIS A 102 -6.59 6.33 3.57
CA HIS A 102 -6.65 5.33 2.51
C HIS A 102 -6.33 5.99 1.18
N PHE A 103 -5.63 5.26 0.32
CA PHE A 103 -5.30 5.76 -1.01
C PHE A 103 -5.46 4.67 -2.05
N ALA A 104 -5.71 5.09 -3.30
CA ALA A 104 -5.65 4.19 -4.44
C ALA A 104 -4.32 4.45 -5.13
N GLU A 105 -3.50 3.41 -5.29
CA GLU A 105 -2.26 3.55 -6.02
C GLU A 105 -2.57 3.66 -7.53
N PRO A 106 -1.60 4.08 -8.38
CA PRO A 106 -1.93 4.35 -9.79
C PRO A 106 -2.54 3.19 -10.56
N GLY A 107 -2.29 1.95 -10.16
CA GLY A 107 -2.94 0.79 -10.78
C GLY A 107 -4.36 0.57 -10.31
N GLY A 108 -4.81 1.33 -9.31
CA GLY A 108 -6.20 1.36 -8.87
C GLY A 108 -6.51 0.71 -7.54
N SER A 109 -5.65 -0.14 -7.02
CA SER A 109 -5.96 -0.85 -5.76
C SER A 109 -5.79 0.04 -4.55
N GLU A 110 -6.63 -0.20 -3.55
CA GLU A 110 -6.67 0.57 -2.31
C GLU A 110 -5.76 -0.03 -1.26
N LEU A 111 -4.95 0.83 -0.63
CA LEU A 111 -4.17 0.51 0.55
C LEU A 111 -4.39 1.61 1.57
N ALA A 112 -3.89 1.40 2.77
CA ALA A 112 -3.97 2.41 3.82
C ALA A 112 -2.62 2.56 4.48
N VAL A 113 -2.43 3.69 5.16
CA VAL A 113 -1.26 3.94 6.00
C VAL A 113 -1.77 4.42 7.34
N TRP A 114 -1.17 3.93 8.42
CA TRP A 114 -1.58 4.31 9.77
C TRP A 114 -0.39 4.71 10.63
N SER A 115 -0.68 5.48 11.67
CA SER A 115 0.27 5.78 12.73
C SER A 115 -0.36 5.44 14.06
N VAL A 116 0.45 4.92 14.98
CA VAL A 116 -0.06 4.61 16.32
C VAL A 116 -0.42 5.87 17.08
N ALA A 117 -1.35 5.74 18.02
CA ALA A 117 -1.73 6.86 18.87
C ALA A 117 -0.54 7.32 19.68
N GLY A 118 -0.38 8.64 19.81
CA GLY A 118 0.72 9.21 20.59
C GLY A 118 2.03 9.31 19.84
N GLU A 119 2.03 9.09 18.53
CA GLU A 119 3.22 9.21 17.72
C GLU A 119 3.73 10.66 17.77
N ALA A 120 5.02 10.83 18.05
CA ALA A 120 5.59 12.16 18.29
C ALA A 120 5.56 13.05 17.06
N SER A 121 5.51 12.47 15.89
CA SER A 121 5.47 13.22 14.64
C SER A 121 4.09 13.82 14.35
N GLU A 122 3.10 13.49 15.18
CA GLU A 122 1.72 13.90 14.94
C GLU A 122 1.40 15.10 15.82
N PRO A 123 1.35 16.30 15.28
CA PRO A 123 0.92 17.46 16.06
C PRO A 123 -0.57 17.34 16.37
N ASP A 124 -0.96 17.86 17.45
CA ASP A 124 -2.36 17.87 17.86
C ASP A 124 -3.13 18.97 17.14
#